data_489a7f60b39b533627e1134fb6c445aa
#
_entry.id   489a7f60b39b533627e1134fb6c445aa
#
_cell.length_a   1.000
_cell.length_b   1.000
_cell.length_c   1.000
_cell.angle_alpha   90.00
_cell.angle_beta   90.00
_cell.angle_gamma   90.00
#
_symmetry.space_group_name_H-M   'P 1'
#
loop_
_entity.id
_entity.type
_entity.pdbx_description
1 polymer ?
#
loop_
_entity_poly.entity_id
_entity_poly.type
_entity_poly.pdbx_seq_one_letter_code
_entity_poly.pdbx_strand_id
1 'polypeptide(L)'
;VLGFVRASVRNKHGFHAFLTRGMAKIQVIMALTLDGFLPHEDEMLMRWVRENKRYGFPRWQRQATFHIYPHYGLMDLLNVKEKHDKDCIYLAGVGDGGSAEYADGLFRYNLVDETVLFLLPLFYGGGIPLTGEFRSARWKLLGCKTFSNGICRLMYKRNG
;
A
#
# COMPACT_ATOMS: atom_id res chain seq x y z
N VAL A 1 6.58 16.71 17.98
CA VAL A 1 5.09 16.62 18.04
C VAL A 1 4.53 17.62 19.05
N LEU A 2 5.05 17.66 20.30
CA LEU A 2 4.61 18.62 21.31
C LEU A 2 4.84 20.08 20.90
N GLY A 3 5.93 20.37 20.23
CA GLY A 3 6.22 21.70 19.70
C GLY A 3 5.24 22.15 18.63
N PHE A 4 4.82 21.25 17.76
CA PHE A 4 3.82 21.52 16.73
C PHE A 4 2.44 21.77 17.34
N VAL A 5 2.05 20.96 18.30
CA VAL A 5 0.76 21.12 19.00
C VAL A 5 0.69 22.49 19.68
N ARG A 6 1.78 22.89 20.36
CA ARG A 6 1.83 24.22 21.01
C ARG A 6 1.77 25.37 20.01
N ALA A 7 2.48 25.25 18.90
CA ALA A 7 2.44 26.25 17.84
C ALA A 7 1.04 26.32 17.19
N SER A 8 0.40 25.19 17.00
CA SER A 8 -0.94 25.10 16.42
C SER A 8 -2.03 25.66 17.34
N VAL A 9 -1.88 25.48 18.66
CA VAL A 9 -2.84 26.01 19.63
C VAL A 9 -2.83 27.55 19.66
N ARG A 10 -1.68 28.16 19.43
CA ARG A 10 -1.57 29.64 19.40
C ARG A 10 -2.15 30.26 18.14
N ASN A 11 -2.24 29.49 17.07
CA ASN A 11 -2.79 29.96 15.80
C ASN A 11 -3.87 28.97 15.36
N LYS A 12 -5.13 29.40 15.38
CA LYS A 12 -6.26 28.55 14.98
C LYS A 12 -6.10 27.97 13.58
N HIS A 13 -5.56 28.72 12.64
CA HIS A 13 -5.31 28.23 11.29
C HIS A 13 -4.18 27.19 11.25
N GLY A 14 -3.13 27.40 12.02
CA GLY A 14 -2.04 26.43 12.14
C GLY A 14 -2.49 25.12 12.78
N PHE A 15 -3.32 25.21 13.83
CA PHE A 15 -3.86 24.03 14.49
C PHE A 15 -4.79 23.23 13.56
N HIS A 16 -5.67 23.92 12.84
CA HIS A 16 -6.54 23.27 11.86
C HIS A 16 -5.73 22.62 10.74
N ALA A 17 -4.74 23.30 10.20
CA ALA A 17 -3.84 22.73 9.19
C ALA A 17 -3.10 21.47 9.70
N PHE A 18 -2.64 21.47 10.95
CA PHE A 18 -2.03 20.31 11.57
C PHE A 18 -2.97 19.13 11.68
N LEU A 19 -4.22 19.35 12.15
CA LEU A 19 -5.23 18.31 12.28
C LEU A 19 -5.64 17.71 10.92
N THR A 20 -5.74 18.54 9.87
CA THR A 20 -6.09 18.08 8.52
C THR A 20 -4.94 17.49 7.75
N ARG A 21 -3.70 17.78 8.16
CA ARG A 21 -2.48 17.32 7.52
C ARG A 21 -2.31 15.79 7.60
N GLY A 22 -2.61 15.21 8.77
CA GLY A 22 -2.47 13.79 9.01
C GLY A 22 -1.02 13.31 9.03
N MET A 23 -0.84 12.00 9.11
CA MET A 23 0.45 11.32 9.05
C MET A 23 0.73 10.81 7.64
N ALA A 24 1.99 10.55 7.33
CA ALA A 24 2.39 9.88 6.11
C ALA A 24 1.65 8.56 5.93
N LYS A 25 1.41 8.19 4.69
CA LYS A 25 0.72 6.95 4.33
C LYS A 25 1.69 5.85 3.98
N ILE A 26 1.39 4.65 4.44
CA ILE A 26 2.02 3.43 3.94
C ILE A 26 1.04 2.78 2.99
N GLN A 27 1.47 2.63 1.75
CA GLN A 27 0.70 2.05 0.68
C GLN A 27 1.36 0.75 0.23
N VAL A 28 0.58 -0.31 0.11
CA VAL A 28 1.03 -1.59 -0.43
C VAL A 28 0.40 -1.79 -1.80
N ILE A 29 1.22 -2.09 -2.80
CA ILE A 29 0.77 -2.42 -4.14
C ILE A 29 1.12 -3.87 -4.46
N MET A 30 0.14 -4.61 -4.99
CA MET A 30 0.31 -6.02 -5.26
C MET A 30 -0.56 -6.48 -6.43
N ALA A 31 -0.17 -7.59 -7.03
CA ALA A 31 -1.00 -8.33 -7.96
C ALA A 31 -1.20 -9.75 -7.42
N LEU A 32 -2.41 -10.25 -7.50
CA LEU A 32 -2.79 -11.59 -7.05
C LEU A 32 -3.64 -12.29 -8.09
N THR A 33 -3.57 -13.61 -8.12
CA THR A 33 -4.56 -14.43 -8.80
C THR A 33 -5.91 -14.38 -8.06
N LEU A 34 -6.97 -14.85 -8.67
CA LEU A 34 -8.30 -14.85 -8.05
C LEU A 34 -8.36 -15.72 -6.78
N ASP A 35 -7.51 -16.71 -6.68
CA ASP A 35 -7.38 -17.57 -5.50
C ASP A 35 -6.24 -17.15 -4.52
N GLY A 36 -5.71 -15.93 -4.69
CA GLY A 36 -4.85 -15.28 -3.70
C GLY A 36 -3.36 -15.63 -3.76
N PHE A 37 -2.88 -16.11 -4.90
CA PHE A 37 -1.46 -16.40 -5.10
C PHE A 37 -0.74 -15.28 -5.84
N LEU A 38 0.56 -15.12 -5.58
CA LEU A 38 1.39 -14.21 -6.34
C LEU A 38 1.54 -14.73 -7.77
N PRO A 39 1.36 -13.87 -8.80
CA PRO A 39 1.58 -14.26 -10.18
C PRO A 39 3.06 -14.63 -10.41
N HIS A 40 3.30 -15.57 -11.33
CA HIS A 40 4.67 -15.87 -11.76
C HIS A 40 5.28 -14.64 -12.45
N GLU A 41 6.58 -14.49 -12.32
CA GLU A 41 7.32 -13.35 -12.88
C GLU A 41 7.20 -13.26 -14.41
N ASP A 42 7.12 -14.38 -15.09
CA ASP A 42 6.99 -14.49 -16.54
C ASP A 42 5.53 -14.47 -17.04
N GLU A 43 4.55 -14.38 -16.15
CA GLU A 43 3.15 -14.24 -16.51
C GLU A 43 2.92 -12.96 -17.32
N MET A 44 2.31 -13.08 -18.49
CA MET A 44 2.06 -11.94 -19.39
C MET A 44 1.24 -10.81 -18.74
N LEU A 45 0.22 -11.17 -17.97
CA LEU A 45 -0.61 -10.19 -17.26
C LEU A 45 0.18 -9.51 -16.14
N MET A 46 1.07 -10.23 -15.47
CA MET A 46 1.96 -9.63 -14.48
C MET A 46 2.96 -8.67 -15.13
N ARG A 47 3.47 -9.00 -16.30
CA ARG A 47 4.30 -8.10 -17.09
C ARG A 47 3.55 -6.82 -17.42
N TRP A 48 2.31 -6.93 -17.84
CA TRP A 48 1.46 -5.77 -18.10
C TRP A 48 1.33 -4.88 -16.85
N VAL A 49 1.07 -5.47 -15.70
CA VAL A 49 0.97 -4.74 -14.43
C VAL A 49 2.28 -4.00 -14.09
N ARG A 50 3.41 -4.65 -14.29
CA ARG A 50 4.73 -4.05 -13.99
C ARG A 50 5.14 -2.96 -14.98
N GLU A 51 4.76 -3.06 -16.23
CA GLU A 51 5.28 -2.20 -17.30
C GLU A 51 4.31 -1.13 -17.75
N ASN A 52 3.00 -1.28 -17.51
CA ASN A 52 2.01 -0.29 -17.94
C ASN A 52 2.13 1.00 -17.14
N LYS A 53 2.68 2.02 -17.77
CA LYS A 53 2.98 3.31 -17.11
C LYS A 53 1.73 4.08 -16.70
N ARG A 54 0.61 3.89 -17.40
CA ARG A 54 -0.63 4.62 -17.14
C ARG A 54 -1.49 3.98 -16.06
N TYR A 55 -1.55 2.66 -16.03
CA TYR A 55 -2.50 1.93 -15.20
C TYR A 55 -1.89 0.94 -14.23
N GLY A 56 -0.64 0.50 -14.47
CA GLY A 56 0.06 -0.48 -13.67
C GLY A 56 0.88 0.10 -12.53
N PHE A 57 1.78 -0.69 -12.01
CA PHE A 57 2.67 -0.32 -10.90
C PHE A 57 3.41 1.01 -11.11
N PRO A 58 3.94 1.33 -12.32
CA PRO A 58 4.67 2.57 -12.51
C PRO A 58 3.91 3.84 -12.13
N ARG A 59 2.59 3.83 -12.25
CA ARG A 59 1.76 4.96 -11.83
C ARG A 59 1.94 5.28 -10.34
N TRP A 60 1.86 4.27 -9.47
CA TRP A 60 2.03 4.44 -8.02
C TRP A 60 3.49 4.65 -7.63
N GLN A 61 4.41 4.00 -8.32
CA GLN A 61 5.84 4.19 -8.10
C GLN A 61 6.26 5.65 -8.32
N ARG A 62 5.68 6.34 -9.29
CA ARG A 62 5.94 7.77 -9.54
C ARG A 62 5.34 8.68 -8.48
N GLN A 63 4.22 8.28 -7.88
CA GLN A 63 3.53 9.06 -6.83
C GLN A 63 4.15 8.86 -5.45
N ALA A 64 4.89 7.80 -5.24
CA ALA A 64 5.50 7.50 -3.97
C ALA A 64 6.60 8.50 -3.62
N THR A 65 6.62 8.94 -2.38
CA THR A 65 7.71 9.74 -1.85
C THR A 65 8.95 8.87 -1.61
N PHE A 66 8.72 7.69 -1.01
CA PHE A 66 9.76 6.71 -0.75
C PHE A 66 9.31 5.31 -1.10
N HIS A 67 10.23 4.51 -1.60
CA HIS A 67 10.03 3.07 -1.78
C HIS A 67 10.62 2.34 -0.59
N ILE A 68 9.84 1.45 0.03
CA ILE A 68 10.28 0.67 1.17
C ILE A 68 10.44 -0.81 0.80
N TYR A 69 11.48 -1.41 1.33
CA TYR A 69 11.90 -2.77 1.03
C TYR A 69 12.05 -3.59 2.31
N PRO A 70 12.16 -4.93 2.23
CA PRO A 70 12.21 -5.80 3.42
C PRO A 70 13.28 -5.46 4.46
N HIS A 71 14.37 -4.82 4.06
CA HIS A 71 15.42 -4.40 4.99
C HIS A 71 15.05 -3.17 5.84
N TYR A 72 13.96 -2.49 5.52
CA TYR A 72 13.51 -1.31 6.25
C TYR A 72 12.69 -1.73 7.46
N GLY A 73 13.20 -1.48 8.66
CA GLY A 73 12.58 -1.94 9.90
C GLY A 73 11.19 -1.36 10.14
N LEU A 74 10.28 -2.18 10.66
CA LEU A 74 8.90 -1.77 10.94
C LEU A 74 8.83 -0.67 12.01
N MET A 75 9.72 -0.71 13.00
CA MET A 75 9.78 0.34 14.03
C MET A 75 10.28 1.67 13.48
N ASP A 76 11.22 1.63 12.53
CA ASP A 76 11.68 2.83 11.83
C ASP A 76 10.56 3.46 11.02
N LEU A 77 9.75 2.64 10.34
CA LEU A 77 8.57 3.10 9.62
C LEU A 77 7.55 3.78 10.53
N LEU A 78 7.29 3.21 11.70
CA LEU A 78 6.37 3.80 12.66
C LEU A 78 6.84 5.19 13.08
N ASN A 79 8.14 5.33 13.36
CA ASN A 79 8.73 6.60 13.76
C ASN A 79 8.66 7.65 12.65
N VAL A 80 9.01 7.31 11.42
CA VAL A 80 8.99 8.27 10.31
C VAL A 80 7.58 8.60 9.85
N LYS A 81 6.64 7.68 9.97
CA LYS A 81 5.22 7.91 9.65
C LYS A 81 4.64 9.06 10.46
N GLU A 82 5.01 9.17 11.72
CA GLU A 82 4.54 10.24 12.61
C GLU A 82 5.18 11.59 12.32
N LYS A 83 6.34 11.61 11.68
CA LYS A 83 7.11 12.83 11.39
C LYS A 83 6.71 13.49 10.07
N HIS A 84 6.12 12.76 9.15
CA HIS A 84 5.77 13.24 7.83
C HIS A 84 4.26 13.44 7.71
N ASP A 85 3.84 14.32 6.79
CA ASP A 85 2.44 14.60 6.55
C ASP A 85 1.77 13.59 5.60
N LYS A 86 0.47 13.73 5.43
CA LYS A 86 -0.36 12.85 4.60
C LYS A 86 0.03 12.80 3.11
N ASP A 87 0.77 13.78 2.64
CA ASP A 87 1.22 13.83 1.24
C ASP A 87 2.46 12.99 1.01
N CYS A 88 3.14 12.57 2.09
CA CYS A 88 4.23 11.62 2.01
C CYS A 88 3.69 10.18 1.90
N ILE A 89 4.08 9.49 0.85
CA ILE A 89 3.66 8.11 0.57
C ILE A 89 4.88 7.20 0.60
N TYR A 90 4.84 6.21 1.47
CA TYR A 90 5.80 5.11 1.54
C TYR A 90 5.18 3.91 0.84
N LEU A 91 5.76 3.50 -0.28
CA LEU A 91 5.24 2.42 -1.12
C LEU A 91 6.02 1.13 -0.93
N ALA A 92 5.32 0.07 -0.58
CA ALA A 92 5.81 -1.30 -0.59
C ALA A 92 5.20 -2.06 -1.76
N GLY A 93 6.04 -2.56 -2.66
CA GLY A 93 5.61 -3.42 -3.76
C GLY A 93 5.76 -4.89 -3.41
N VAL A 94 4.75 -5.69 -3.71
CA VAL A 94 4.78 -7.14 -3.51
C VAL A 94 4.95 -7.83 -4.86
N GLY A 95 6.09 -8.52 -5.06
CA GLY A 95 6.41 -9.21 -6.30
C GLY A 95 7.04 -10.59 -6.10
N ASP A 96 7.43 -10.93 -4.88
CA ASP A 96 8.07 -12.19 -4.54
C ASP A 96 7.74 -12.61 -3.10
N GLY A 97 8.25 -13.78 -2.68
CA GLY A 97 8.01 -14.29 -1.33
C GLY A 97 8.55 -13.38 -0.23
N GLY A 98 9.70 -12.76 -0.43
CA GLY A 98 10.31 -11.86 0.55
C GLY A 98 9.51 -10.57 0.74
N SER A 99 9.07 -9.95 -0.34
CA SER A 99 8.22 -8.75 -0.28
C SER A 99 6.81 -9.05 0.24
N ALA A 100 6.29 -10.25 -0.03
CA ALA A 100 5.03 -10.71 0.54
C ALA A 100 5.12 -10.85 2.06
N GLU A 101 6.18 -11.46 2.57
CA GLU A 101 6.43 -11.60 4.00
C GLU A 101 6.57 -10.22 4.68
N TYR A 102 7.27 -9.30 4.06
CA TYR A 102 7.39 -7.94 4.55
C TYR A 102 6.02 -7.23 4.63
N ALA A 103 5.23 -7.35 3.57
CA ALA A 103 3.86 -6.80 3.54
C ALA A 103 2.98 -7.43 4.62
N ASP A 104 3.09 -8.73 4.85
CA ASP A 104 2.40 -9.41 5.96
C ASP A 104 2.73 -8.76 7.30
N GLY A 105 3.99 -8.43 7.55
CA GLY A 105 4.41 -7.70 8.74
C GLY A 105 3.77 -6.32 8.85
N LEU A 106 3.72 -5.58 7.74
CA LEU A 106 3.08 -4.27 7.70
C LEU A 106 1.58 -4.35 8.03
N PHE A 107 0.87 -5.33 7.50
CA PHE A 107 -0.54 -5.56 7.82
C PHE A 107 -0.74 -6.00 9.26
N ARG A 108 0.08 -6.92 9.74
CA ARG A 108 -0.01 -7.45 11.10
C ARG A 108 0.10 -6.36 12.15
N TYR A 109 0.96 -5.39 11.93
CA TYR A 109 1.17 -4.27 12.86
C TYR A 109 0.32 -3.03 12.54
N ASN A 110 -0.71 -3.18 11.70
CA ASN A 110 -1.62 -2.09 11.32
C ASN A 110 -0.91 -0.85 10.74
N LEU A 111 0.18 -1.05 10.01
CA LEU A 111 0.93 0.04 9.42
C LEU A 111 0.42 0.44 8.04
N VAL A 112 -0.34 -0.41 7.36
CA VAL A 112 -0.83 -0.16 6.01
C VAL A 112 -2.06 0.73 6.05
N ASP A 113 -2.01 1.85 5.36
CA ASP A 113 -3.12 2.81 5.25
C ASP A 113 -3.96 2.59 4.00
N GLU A 114 -3.30 2.29 2.89
CA GLU A 114 -3.95 2.05 1.60
C GLU A 114 -3.34 0.83 0.90
N THR A 115 -4.15 0.16 0.10
CA THR A 115 -3.69 -0.93 -0.74
C THR A 115 -4.22 -0.78 -2.15
N VAL A 116 -3.38 -1.11 -3.12
CA VAL A 116 -3.73 -1.18 -4.53
C VAL A 116 -3.56 -2.62 -4.96
N LEU A 117 -4.64 -3.26 -5.35
CA LEU A 117 -4.69 -4.66 -5.68
C LEU A 117 -5.08 -4.86 -7.15
N PHE A 118 -4.22 -5.54 -7.89
CA PHE A 118 -4.52 -6.01 -9.23
C PHE A 118 -4.92 -7.47 -9.16
N LEU A 119 -6.19 -7.78 -9.43
CA LEU A 119 -6.66 -9.15 -9.55
C LEU A 119 -6.52 -9.61 -10.99
N LEU A 120 -5.71 -10.62 -11.18
CA LEU A 120 -5.51 -11.27 -12.47
C LEU A 120 -6.54 -12.37 -12.65
N PRO A 121 -7.14 -12.53 -13.85
CA PRO A 121 -8.16 -13.52 -14.13
C PRO A 121 -7.56 -14.93 -14.24
N LEU A 122 -6.92 -15.40 -13.20
CA LEU A 122 -6.18 -16.66 -13.13
C LEU A 122 -6.49 -17.38 -11.82
N PHE A 123 -6.54 -18.69 -11.86
CA PHE A 123 -6.53 -19.58 -10.71
C PHE A 123 -5.29 -20.44 -10.77
N TYR A 124 -4.48 -20.44 -9.75
CA TYR A 124 -3.25 -21.24 -9.70
C TYR A 124 -3.43 -22.56 -8.93
N GLY A 125 -4.31 -22.60 -7.94
CA GLY A 125 -4.50 -23.75 -7.07
C GLY A 125 -3.33 -24.02 -6.12
N GLY A 126 -2.27 -23.24 -6.20
CA GLY A 126 -1.08 -23.35 -5.37
C GLY A 126 -0.03 -22.34 -5.78
N GLY A 127 1.01 -22.17 -4.98
CA GLY A 127 2.07 -21.19 -5.24
C GLY A 127 2.43 -20.41 -3.99
N ILE A 128 2.89 -19.17 -4.18
CA ILE A 128 3.22 -18.26 -3.07
C ILE A 128 1.96 -17.47 -2.72
N PRO A 129 1.33 -17.76 -1.57
CA PRO A 129 0.14 -17.03 -1.16
C PRO A 129 0.53 -15.69 -0.54
N LEU A 130 -0.34 -14.69 -0.66
CA LEU A 130 -0.36 -13.59 0.26
C LEU A 130 -1.03 -14.10 1.54
N THR A 131 -0.23 -14.63 2.44
CA THR A 131 -0.74 -15.11 3.72
C THR A 131 -0.20 -14.24 4.82
N GLY A 132 -1.03 -13.99 5.78
CA GLY A 132 -0.61 -13.35 6.97
C GLY A 132 -1.57 -13.72 8.09
N GLU A 133 -1.06 -13.71 9.28
CA GLU A 133 -1.88 -13.73 10.47
C GLU A 133 -2.48 -12.34 10.66
N PHE A 134 -3.21 -11.86 9.65
CA PHE A 134 -3.86 -10.56 9.70
C PHE A 134 -4.99 -10.59 10.71
N ARG A 135 -5.10 -9.53 11.47
CA ARG A 135 -6.35 -9.32 12.20
C ARG A 135 -7.44 -8.95 11.21
N SER A 136 -8.62 -9.51 11.41
CA SER A 136 -9.79 -9.11 10.64
C SER A 136 -10.01 -7.60 10.77
N ALA A 137 -10.14 -6.92 9.64
CA ALA A 137 -10.35 -5.49 9.59
C ALA A 137 -11.24 -5.15 8.39
N ARG A 138 -11.98 -4.08 8.51
CA ARG A 138 -12.76 -3.55 7.39
C ARG A 138 -11.96 -2.49 6.65
N TRP A 139 -12.06 -2.54 5.35
CA TRP A 139 -11.44 -1.60 4.45
C TRP A 139 -12.52 -0.91 3.61
N LYS A 140 -12.30 0.34 3.29
CA LYS A 140 -13.19 1.12 2.45
C LYS A 140 -12.69 1.09 1.02
N LEU A 141 -13.56 0.72 0.08
CA LEU A 141 -13.26 0.79 -1.34
C LEU A 141 -13.16 2.26 -1.77
N LEU A 142 -12.02 2.62 -2.36
CA LEU A 142 -11.78 3.95 -2.92
C LEU A 142 -12.04 3.99 -4.43
N GLY A 143 -11.80 2.89 -5.12
CA GLY A 143 -11.97 2.83 -6.56
C GLY A 143 -11.83 1.43 -7.09
N CYS A 144 -12.44 1.20 -8.24
CA CYS A 144 -12.38 -0.04 -8.99
C CYS A 144 -12.26 0.30 -10.47
N LYS A 145 -11.36 -0.37 -11.16
CA LYS A 145 -11.23 -0.24 -12.62
C LYS A 145 -11.00 -1.59 -13.25
N THR A 146 -11.74 -1.88 -14.29
CA THR A 146 -11.59 -3.09 -15.09
C THR A 146 -10.88 -2.77 -16.40
N PHE A 147 -10.15 -3.76 -16.92
CA PHE A 147 -9.41 -3.63 -18.17
C PHE A 147 -9.83 -4.72 -19.15
N SER A 148 -9.64 -4.46 -20.43
CA SER A 148 -10.03 -5.39 -21.49
C SER A 148 -9.30 -6.74 -21.44
N ASN A 149 -8.15 -6.80 -20.79
CA ASN A 149 -7.39 -8.05 -20.55
C ASN A 149 -7.92 -8.89 -19.39
N GLY A 150 -9.00 -8.46 -18.73
CA GLY A 150 -9.61 -9.17 -17.61
C GLY A 150 -9.08 -8.79 -16.24
N ILE A 151 -8.06 -7.95 -16.15
CA ILE A 151 -7.54 -7.47 -14.86
C ILE A 151 -8.56 -6.53 -14.21
N CYS A 152 -8.76 -6.67 -12.91
CA CYS A 152 -9.52 -5.76 -12.07
C CYS A 152 -8.58 -5.11 -11.06
N ARG A 153 -8.52 -3.78 -11.05
CA ARG A 153 -7.72 -3.02 -10.09
C ARG A 153 -8.60 -2.42 -9.02
N LEU A 154 -8.33 -2.76 -7.79
CA LEU A 154 -9.06 -2.30 -6.61
C LEU A 154 -8.16 -1.44 -5.75
N MET A 155 -8.71 -0.36 -5.23
CA MET A 155 -8.03 0.51 -4.27
C MET A 155 -8.85 0.58 -3.00
N TYR A 156 -8.21 0.31 -1.87
CA TYR A 156 -8.83 0.34 -0.56
C TYR A 156 -8.03 1.20 0.40
N LYS A 157 -8.72 1.79 1.36
CA LYS A 157 -8.09 2.39 2.54
C LYS A 157 -8.61 1.71 3.80
N ARG A 158 -7.76 1.65 4.81
CA ARG A 158 -8.15 1.13 6.12
C ARG A 158 -9.19 2.04 6.76
N ASN A 159 -10.25 1.45 7.31
CA ASN A 159 -11.15 2.17 8.20
C ASN A 159 -10.41 2.47 9.52
N GLY A 160 -10.33 3.77 9.83
CA GLY A 160 -9.65 4.25 11.02
C GLY A 160 -10.34 3.90 12.32
#